data_4dcd850b873ace9219f59b5a9d41c155
#
_entry.id   4dcd850b873ace9219f59b5a9d41c155
#
_cell.length_a   1.000
_cell.length_b   1.000
_cell.length_c   1.000
_cell.angle_alpha   90.00
_cell.angle_beta   90.00
_cell.angle_gamma   90.00
#
_symmetry.space_group_name_H-M   'P 1'
#
loop_
_entity.id
_entity.type
_entity.pdbx_description
1 polymer ?
#
loop_
_entity_poly.entity_id
_entity_poly.type
_entity_poly.pdbx_seq_one_letter_code
_entity_poly.pdbx_strand_id
1 'polypeptide(L)'
;MSTDVLMIEGVTRRFGAVVANNQVSLRVRAGEVVGLLGHNGAGKTTLVSQVVGLLRPDAGAIRVGDVDAVADPAGARRRVALQAQAQAPINGLTPRTAIELAGRIRGLSPRRARAAAEELAAELDILPWFDQKALPEGGGLSGGVRRLTSFAMTVVAPTPLVVLDEPTNDIDASRRRRLWDAVRRIGDEGAGVLLVTHNVVEAERVVDELVVLDRGTVVAAGSPASLRGSHDTDLRLELQLHPDGADPSDPLDAVPVPITRRVRTGRRVLLTVPAAQAAPAVAWATDLRERGSLDGYSLTPATLEDAYLAVTTSESADEAESSDAPATEEASRA
;
A
#
# COMPACT_ATOMS: atom_id res chain seq x y z
N MET A 1 -20.81 -18.77 -3.29
CA MET A 1 -20.97 -17.37 -2.87
C MET A 1 -19.77 -17.05 -2.01
N SER A 2 -18.94 -16.12 -2.42
CA SER A 2 -17.80 -15.65 -1.60
C SER A 2 -18.35 -14.92 -0.37
N THR A 3 -17.89 -15.31 0.83
CA THR A 3 -18.37 -14.74 2.09
C THR A 3 -17.45 -13.56 2.46
N ASP A 4 -18.03 -12.40 2.75
CA ASP A 4 -17.27 -11.26 3.23
C ASP A 4 -16.69 -11.57 4.62
N VAL A 5 -15.36 -11.49 4.75
CA VAL A 5 -14.65 -11.66 6.04
C VAL A 5 -14.40 -10.32 6.72
N LEU A 6 -14.41 -9.23 5.96
CA LEU A 6 -14.41 -7.86 6.47
C LEU A 6 -15.39 -7.02 5.67
N MET A 7 -16.24 -6.28 6.36
CA MET A 7 -17.13 -5.27 5.79
C MET A 7 -17.03 -3.99 6.62
N ILE A 8 -16.71 -2.89 5.96
CA ILE A 8 -16.64 -1.54 6.52
C ILE A 8 -17.63 -0.69 5.73
N GLU A 9 -18.58 -0.03 6.42
CA GLU A 9 -19.64 0.75 5.81
C GLU A 9 -19.72 2.14 6.43
N GLY A 10 -19.39 3.16 5.65
CA GLY A 10 -19.54 4.58 6.01
C GLY A 10 -18.78 4.99 7.29
N VAL A 11 -17.64 4.36 7.56
CA VAL A 11 -16.89 4.58 8.80
C VAL A 11 -16.30 5.98 8.83
N THR A 12 -16.62 6.70 9.91
CA THR A 12 -16.08 8.04 10.18
C THR A 12 -15.38 8.06 11.53
N ARG A 13 -14.20 8.70 11.57
CA ARG A 13 -13.45 8.92 12.81
C ARG A 13 -12.82 10.31 12.83
N ARG A 14 -13.05 11.04 13.93
CA ARG A 14 -12.54 12.39 14.18
C ARG A 14 -11.64 12.43 15.40
N PHE A 15 -10.63 13.29 15.35
CA PHE A 15 -9.77 13.65 16.49
C PHE A 15 -9.78 15.18 16.60
N GLY A 16 -10.66 15.72 17.44
CA GLY A 16 -10.90 17.17 17.47
C GLY A 16 -11.37 17.69 16.12
N ALA A 17 -10.65 18.60 15.52
CA ALA A 17 -10.93 19.17 14.20
C ALA A 17 -10.51 18.25 13.03
N VAL A 18 -9.63 17.27 13.27
CA VAL A 18 -9.11 16.41 12.23
C VAL A 18 -10.05 15.24 11.97
N VAL A 19 -10.48 15.07 10.72
CA VAL A 19 -11.25 13.90 10.27
C VAL A 19 -10.28 12.88 9.69
N ALA A 20 -9.95 11.85 10.49
CA ALA A 20 -8.98 10.82 10.09
C ALA A 20 -9.56 9.78 9.13
N ASN A 21 -10.86 9.49 9.24
CA ASN A 21 -11.62 8.70 8.26
C ASN A 21 -12.97 9.38 8.07
N ASN A 22 -13.43 9.51 6.83
CA ASN A 22 -14.66 10.17 6.45
C ASN A 22 -15.47 9.27 5.51
N GLN A 23 -16.51 8.65 6.03
CA GLN A 23 -17.42 7.74 5.32
C GLN A 23 -16.72 6.62 4.54
N VAL A 24 -15.63 6.08 5.09
CA VAL A 24 -14.84 5.02 4.45
C VAL A 24 -15.65 3.73 4.37
N SER A 25 -15.72 3.17 3.16
CA SER A 25 -16.35 1.87 2.90
C SER A 25 -15.39 0.98 2.11
N LEU A 26 -15.20 -0.26 2.56
CA LEU A 26 -14.46 -1.29 1.85
C LEU A 26 -14.90 -2.67 2.32
N ARG A 27 -14.63 -3.69 1.51
CA ARG A 27 -14.88 -5.09 1.88
C ARG A 27 -13.69 -5.96 1.49
N VAL A 28 -13.53 -7.07 2.20
CA VAL A 28 -12.58 -8.14 1.88
C VAL A 28 -13.34 -9.46 1.93
N ARG A 29 -13.25 -10.24 0.87
CA ARG A 29 -13.88 -11.56 0.80
C ARG A 29 -12.89 -12.65 1.21
N ALA A 30 -13.42 -13.81 1.55
CA ALA A 30 -12.60 -15.01 1.74
C ALA A 30 -11.85 -15.33 0.43
N GLY A 31 -10.55 -15.55 0.54
CA GLY A 31 -9.68 -15.81 -0.60
C GLY A 31 -9.15 -14.58 -1.34
N GLU A 32 -9.57 -13.39 -0.93
CA GLU A 32 -9.23 -12.13 -1.59
C GLU A 32 -8.10 -11.40 -0.86
N VAL A 33 -7.19 -10.80 -1.63
CA VAL A 33 -6.17 -9.87 -1.13
C VAL A 33 -6.55 -8.46 -1.56
N VAL A 34 -6.96 -7.61 -0.61
CA VAL A 34 -7.31 -6.21 -0.85
C VAL A 34 -6.20 -5.30 -0.34
N GLY A 35 -5.68 -4.45 -1.22
CA GLY A 35 -4.69 -3.43 -0.88
C GLY A 35 -5.35 -2.13 -0.43
N LEU A 36 -4.99 -1.62 0.75
CA LEU A 36 -5.34 -0.28 1.22
C LEU A 36 -4.13 0.64 1.02
N LEU A 37 -4.17 1.44 -0.02
CA LEU A 37 -3.12 2.38 -0.40
C LEU A 37 -3.41 3.79 0.15
N GLY A 38 -2.35 4.57 0.35
CA GLY A 38 -2.44 5.98 0.70
C GLY A 38 -1.12 6.50 1.25
N HIS A 39 -0.90 7.81 1.18
CA HIS A 39 0.28 8.45 1.77
C HIS A 39 0.29 8.36 3.30
N ASN A 40 1.38 8.76 3.92
CA ASN A 40 1.46 8.84 5.38
C ASN A 40 0.49 9.93 5.88
N GLY A 41 -0.35 9.58 6.87
CA GLY A 41 -1.41 10.46 7.35
C GLY A 41 -2.75 10.32 6.62
N ALA A 42 -2.87 9.51 5.57
CA ALA A 42 -4.14 9.29 4.86
C ALA A 42 -5.26 8.64 5.69
N GLY A 43 -4.98 8.15 6.92
CA GLY A 43 -5.99 7.53 7.79
C GLY A 43 -5.93 6.00 7.85
N LYS A 44 -5.01 5.34 7.15
CA LYS A 44 -4.90 3.88 7.07
C LYS A 44 -4.77 3.19 8.44
N THR A 45 -3.81 3.62 9.26
CA THR A 45 -3.57 3.06 10.60
C THR A 45 -4.76 3.31 11.55
N THR A 46 -5.45 4.44 11.37
CA THR A 46 -6.69 4.73 12.10
C THR A 46 -7.78 3.73 11.73
N LEU A 47 -7.95 3.44 10.44
CA LEU A 47 -8.93 2.46 9.97
C LEU A 47 -8.60 1.05 10.47
N VAL A 48 -7.33 0.61 10.36
CA VAL A 48 -6.87 -0.67 10.91
C VAL A 48 -7.16 -0.78 12.40
N SER A 49 -6.89 0.27 13.18
CA SER A 49 -7.16 0.30 14.63
C SER A 49 -8.66 0.13 14.94
N GLN A 50 -9.53 0.61 14.06
CA GLN A 50 -10.98 0.41 14.21
C GLN A 50 -11.40 -1.01 13.83
N VAL A 51 -10.82 -1.60 12.77
CA VAL A 51 -11.08 -3.00 12.36
C VAL A 51 -10.74 -3.98 13.48
N VAL A 52 -9.60 -3.78 14.15
CA VAL A 52 -9.19 -4.64 15.27
C VAL A 52 -9.81 -4.24 16.60
N GLY A 53 -10.74 -3.29 16.63
CA GLY A 53 -11.48 -2.87 17.84
C GLY A 53 -10.60 -2.23 18.91
N LEU A 54 -9.47 -1.62 18.53
CA LEU A 54 -8.64 -0.79 19.42
C LEU A 54 -9.15 0.66 19.45
N LEU A 55 -9.85 1.07 18.43
CA LEU A 55 -10.44 2.40 18.28
C LEU A 55 -11.90 2.27 17.84
N ARG A 56 -12.80 2.98 18.52
CA ARG A 56 -14.23 2.99 18.15
C ARG A 56 -14.46 4.06 17.06
N PRO A 57 -15.18 3.75 15.95
CA PRO A 57 -15.63 4.76 15.01
C PRO A 57 -16.67 5.69 15.64
N ASP A 58 -16.76 6.92 15.15
CA ASP A 58 -17.80 7.89 15.56
C ASP A 58 -19.12 7.64 14.81
N ALA A 59 -19.04 7.08 13.58
CA ALA A 59 -20.16 6.66 12.77
C ALA A 59 -19.80 5.52 11.83
N GLY A 60 -20.81 4.85 11.27
CA GLY A 60 -20.64 3.71 10.37
C GLY A 60 -20.59 2.37 11.11
N ALA A 61 -20.36 1.29 10.37
CA ALA A 61 -20.34 -0.07 10.89
C ALA A 61 -19.08 -0.83 10.41
N ILE A 62 -18.58 -1.73 11.26
CA ILE A 62 -17.49 -2.63 10.93
C ILE A 62 -17.89 -4.05 11.35
N ARG A 63 -17.86 -4.99 10.41
CA ARG A 63 -18.12 -6.41 10.66
C ARG A 63 -16.91 -7.24 10.26
N VAL A 64 -16.54 -8.17 11.13
CA VAL A 64 -15.53 -9.20 10.85
C VAL A 64 -16.23 -10.55 10.83
N GLY A 65 -16.50 -11.06 9.64
CA GLY A 65 -17.42 -12.17 9.43
C GLY A 65 -18.82 -11.81 9.93
N ASP A 66 -19.33 -12.60 10.88
CA ASP A 66 -20.63 -12.39 11.52
C ASP A 66 -20.59 -11.47 12.76
N VAL A 67 -19.39 -11.00 13.18
CA VAL A 67 -19.20 -10.20 14.39
C VAL A 67 -19.18 -8.71 14.09
N ASP A 68 -20.01 -7.94 14.81
CA ASP A 68 -19.93 -6.48 14.85
C ASP A 68 -18.71 -6.08 15.71
N ALA A 69 -17.71 -5.47 15.09
CA ALA A 69 -16.46 -5.09 15.75
C ALA A 69 -16.63 -3.93 16.75
N VAL A 70 -17.73 -3.16 16.65
CA VAL A 70 -18.04 -2.06 17.56
C VAL A 70 -18.77 -2.57 18.81
N ALA A 71 -19.67 -3.54 18.63
CA ALA A 71 -20.45 -4.14 19.73
C ALA A 71 -19.64 -5.22 20.48
N ASP A 72 -18.87 -6.07 19.76
CA ASP A 72 -18.01 -7.10 20.34
C ASP A 72 -16.56 -6.99 19.79
N PRO A 73 -15.78 -6.00 20.26
CA PRO A 73 -14.39 -5.85 19.83
C PRO A 73 -13.51 -7.07 20.16
N ALA A 74 -13.83 -7.78 21.24
CA ALA A 74 -13.10 -8.98 21.65
C ALA A 74 -13.36 -10.16 20.69
N GLY A 75 -14.60 -10.34 20.28
CA GLY A 75 -15.00 -11.31 19.25
C GLY A 75 -14.35 -11.03 17.90
N ALA A 76 -14.34 -9.77 17.48
CA ALA A 76 -13.68 -9.34 16.25
C ALA A 76 -12.17 -9.64 16.30
N ARG A 77 -11.45 -9.28 17.39
CA ARG A 77 -10.01 -9.57 17.55
C ARG A 77 -9.67 -11.06 17.46
N ARG A 78 -10.55 -11.94 17.90
CA ARG A 78 -10.32 -13.40 17.77
C ARG A 78 -10.36 -13.89 16.31
N ARG A 79 -10.98 -13.12 15.40
CA ARG A 79 -11.10 -13.45 13.99
C ARG A 79 -10.07 -12.72 13.10
N VAL A 80 -9.24 -11.85 13.68
CA VAL A 80 -8.23 -11.08 12.97
C VAL A 80 -6.83 -11.49 13.41
N ALA A 81 -5.94 -11.65 12.45
CA ALA A 81 -4.51 -11.68 12.69
C ALA A 81 -3.92 -10.36 12.18
N LEU A 82 -3.24 -9.61 13.05
CA LEU A 82 -2.64 -8.32 12.69
C LEU A 82 -1.12 -8.39 12.78
N GLN A 83 -0.44 -8.08 11.68
CA GLN A 83 0.94 -7.61 11.71
C GLN A 83 0.92 -6.09 11.71
N ALA A 84 1.24 -5.49 12.85
CA ALA A 84 1.31 -4.03 12.96
C ALA A 84 2.57 -3.47 12.28
N GLN A 85 2.53 -2.18 11.92
CA GLN A 85 3.67 -1.46 11.38
C GLN A 85 4.87 -1.46 12.36
N ALA A 86 4.62 -1.36 13.65
CA ALA A 86 5.66 -1.48 14.67
C ALA A 86 6.28 -2.88 14.69
N GLN A 87 7.57 -2.95 15.01
CA GLN A 87 8.24 -4.25 15.17
C GLN A 87 7.64 -5.04 16.33
N ALA A 88 7.50 -6.36 16.16
CA ALA A 88 7.04 -7.24 17.24
C ALA A 88 8.00 -7.20 18.44
N PRO A 89 7.48 -7.16 19.67
CA PRO A 89 8.27 -7.12 20.89
C PRO A 89 8.86 -8.51 21.23
N ILE A 90 9.79 -9.00 20.43
CA ILE A 90 10.40 -10.33 20.55
C ILE A 90 11.76 -10.31 21.27
N ASN A 91 12.14 -9.22 21.90
CA ASN A 91 13.40 -9.14 22.64
C ASN A 91 13.55 -10.25 23.68
N GLY A 92 14.70 -10.93 23.68
CA GLY A 92 14.96 -12.09 24.54
C GLY A 92 14.47 -13.43 23.97
N LEU A 93 13.63 -13.42 22.93
CA LEU A 93 13.13 -14.63 22.26
C LEU A 93 13.93 -14.94 20.99
N THR A 94 13.90 -16.19 20.57
CA THR A 94 14.31 -16.60 19.23
C THR A 94 13.11 -16.56 18.28
N PRO A 95 13.27 -16.45 16.95
CA PRO A 95 12.18 -16.60 16.00
C PRO A 95 11.37 -17.88 16.23
N ARG A 96 12.04 -19.02 16.45
CA ARG A 96 11.38 -20.29 16.83
C ARG A 96 10.41 -20.10 17.98
N THR A 97 10.92 -19.63 19.11
CA THR A 97 10.12 -19.48 20.33
C THR A 97 8.97 -18.50 20.14
N ALA A 98 9.21 -17.38 19.45
CA ALA A 98 8.19 -16.35 19.20
C ALA A 98 7.04 -16.90 18.33
N ILE A 99 7.35 -17.59 17.24
CA ILE A 99 6.35 -18.15 16.32
C ILE A 99 5.59 -19.30 16.99
N GLU A 100 6.29 -20.24 17.68
CA GLU A 100 5.64 -21.32 18.42
C GLU A 100 4.67 -20.79 19.49
N LEU A 101 5.09 -19.76 20.24
CA LEU A 101 4.26 -19.13 21.26
C LEU A 101 3.02 -18.48 20.64
N ALA A 102 3.17 -17.75 19.55
CA ALA A 102 2.05 -17.16 18.81
C ALA A 102 1.04 -18.23 18.36
N GLY A 103 1.52 -19.34 17.81
CA GLY A 103 0.67 -20.47 17.41
C GLY A 103 -0.10 -21.08 18.60
N ARG A 104 0.57 -21.25 19.73
CA ARG A 104 -0.06 -21.77 20.96
C ARG A 104 -1.11 -20.83 21.53
N ILE A 105 -0.86 -19.52 21.53
CA ILE A 105 -1.83 -18.50 21.94
C ILE A 105 -3.09 -18.56 21.07
N ARG A 106 -2.92 -18.89 19.77
CA ARG A 106 -4.02 -19.06 18.81
C ARG A 106 -4.63 -20.48 18.81
N GLY A 107 -4.29 -21.33 19.79
CA GLY A 107 -4.92 -22.63 20.01
C GLY A 107 -4.26 -23.82 19.33
N LEU A 108 -3.10 -23.66 18.68
CA LEU A 108 -2.37 -24.80 18.16
C LEU A 108 -1.79 -25.68 19.30
N SER A 109 -1.81 -26.98 19.12
CA SER A 109 -1.08 -27.89 20.00
C SER A 109 0.43 -27.62 19.90
N PRO A 110 1.23 -27.94 20.94
CA PRO A 110 2.69 -27.72 20.91
C PRO A 110 3.37 -28.34 19.67
N ARG A 111 2.95 -29.55 19.29
CA ARG A 111 3.47 -30.24 18.11
C ARG A 111 3.14 -29.52 16.81
N ARG A 112 1.89 -29.05 16.66
CA ARG A 112 1.47 -28.29 15.47
C ARG A 112 2.12 -26.91 15.41
N ALA A 113 2.25 -26.20 16.54
CA ALA A 113 2.89 -24.91 16.59
C ALA A 113 4.38 -24.99 16.17
N ARG A 114 5.09 -26.05 16.61
CA ARG A 114 6.47 -26.28 16.21
C ARG A 114 6.59 -26.57 14.71
N ALA A 115 5.77 -27.48 14.18
CA ALA A 115 5.79 -27.82 12.74
C ALA A 115 5.51 -26.57 11.89
N ALA A 116 4.46 -25.82 12.20
CA ALA A 116 4.13 -24.59 11.47
C ALA A 116 5.23 -23.51 11.58
N ALA A 117 5.90 -23.41 12.72
CA ALA A 117 7.02 -22.48 12.89
C ALA A 117 8.22 -22.87 11.99
N GLU A 118 8.54 -24.17 11.90
CA GLU A 118 9.62 -24.67 11.04
C GLU A 118 9.28 -24.48 9.54
N GLU A 119 8.04 -24.78 9.12
CA GLU A 119 7.54 -24.58 7.77
C GLU A 119 7.64 -23.10 7.35
N LEU A 120 7.10 -22.19 8.17
CA LEU A 120 7.16 -20.75 7.89
C LEU A 120 8.59 -20.21 7.89
N ALA A 121 9.46 -20.71 8.78
CA ALA A 121 10.86 -20.29 8.80
C ALA A 121 11.60 -20.70 7.54
N ALA A 122 11.30 -21.88 6.99
CA ALA A 122 11.84 -22.35 5.72
C ALA A 122 11.30 -21.54 4.54
N GLU A 123 9.98 -21.32 4.47
CA GLU A 123 9.31 -20.54 3.44
C GLU A 123 9.87 -19.12 3.35
N LEU A 124 10.06 -18.45 4.49
CA LEU A 124 10.52 -17.06 4.60
C LEU A 124 12.05 -16.89 4.58
N ASP A 125 12.80 -18.00 4.46
CA ASP A 125 14.27 -17.99 4.47
C ASP A 125 14.87 -17.35 5.75
N ILE A 126 14.31 -17.70 6.92
CA ILE A 126 14.82 -17.24 8.23
C ILE A 126 15.43 -18.36 9.09
N LEU A 127 15.52 -19.59 8.57
CA LEU A 127 16.13 -20.72 9.27
C LEU A 127 17.53 -20.44 9.82
N PRO A 128 18.46 -19.70 9.12
CA PRO A 128 19.79 -19.39 9.67
C PRO A 128 19.77 -18.62 10.98
N TRP A 129 18.68 -17.88 11.26
CA TRP A 129 18.50 -17.09 12.50
C TRP A 129 17.49 -17.69 13.46
N PHE A 130 16.95 -18.86 13.13
CA PHE A 130 15.78 -19.43 13.80
C PHE A 130 15.97 -19.63 15.31
N ASP A 131 17.20 -19.97 15.72
CA ASP A 131 17.58 -20.18 17.12
C ASP A 131 18.41 -19.02 17.71
N GLN A 132 18.59 -17.91 16.97
CA GLN A 132 19.31 -16.73 17.42
C GLN A 132 18.38 -15.80 18.20
N LYS A 133 18.79 -15.35 19.40
CA LYS A 133 17.99 -14.42 20.21
C LYS A 133 17.95 -13.02 19.61
N ALA A 134 16.76 -12.45 19.61
CA ALA A 134 16.58 -11.02 19.39
C ALA A 134 17.03 -10.25 20.64
N LEU A 135 17.94 -9.30 20.49
CA LEU A 135 18.44 -8.45 21.56
C LEU A 135 17.82 -7.05 21.46
N PRO A 136 17.81 -6.27 22.56
CA PRO A 136 17.38 -4.87 22.53
C PRO A 136 18.15 -4.06 21.46
N GLU A 137 17.58 -2.91 21.05
CA GLU A 137 18.21 -1.96 20.12
C GLU A 137 18.59 -2.57 18.74
N GLY A 138 17.86 -3.60 18.31
CA GLY A 138 18.10 -4.25 17.01
C GLY A 138 19.25 -5.26 17.00
N GLY A 139 19.90 -5.53 18.14
CA GLY A 139 20.97 -6.52 18.23
C GLY A 139 20.47 -7.95 17.97
N GLY A 140 21.37 -8.82 17.52
CA GLY A 140 21.12 -10.24 17.26
C GLY A 140 20.43 -10.52 15.94
N LEU A 141 19.29 -9.90 15.65
CA LEU A 141 18.51 -10.09 14.42
C LEU A 141 18.40 -8.76 13.66
N SER A 142 18.56 -8.81 12.33
CA SER A 142 18.30 -7.64 11.47
C SER A 142 16.82 -7.23 11.50
N GLY A 143 16.51 -5.98 11.14
CA GLY A 143 15.14 -5.47 11.03
C GLY A 143 14.27 -6.35 10.13
N GLY A 144 14.80 -6.78 8.99
CA GLY A 144 14.10 -7.66 8.05
C GLY A 144 13.77 -9.04 8.65
N VAL A 145 14.71 -9.67 9.37
CA VAL A 145 14.44 -10.96 10.04
C VAL A 145 13.39 -10.80 11.13
N ARG A 146 13.43 -9.70 11.89
CA ARG A 146 12.39 -9.39 12.89
C ARG A 146 11.04 -9.19 12.24
N ARG A 147 10.97 -8.50 11.10
CA ARG A 147 9.74 -8.26 10.33
C ARG A 147 9.17 -9.58 9.81
N LEU A 148 9.99 -10.45 9.23
CA LEU A 148 9.56 -11.78 8.78
C LEU A 148 9.13 -12.68 9.94
N THR A 149 9.81 -12.60 11.09
CA THR A 149 9.36 -13.29 12.31
C THR A 149 7.99 -12.79 12.76
N SER A 150 7.75 -11.48 12.74
CA SER A 150 6.43 -10.89 13.03
C SER A 150 5.35 -11.38 12.07
N PHE A 151 5.65 -11.42 10.76
CA PHE A 151 4.76 -11.99 9.76
C PHE A 151 4.43 -13.46 10.08
N ALA A 152 5.44 -14.30 10.31
CA ALA A 152 5.24 -15.70 10.67
C ALA A 152 4.38 -15.86 11.93
N MET A 153 4.62 -15.06 13.00
CA MET A 153 3.78 -15.04 14.19
C MET A 153 2.32 -14.70 13.89
N THR A 154 2.09 -13.83 12.91
CA THR A 154 0.75 -13.41 12.51
C THR A 154 -0.01 -14.52 11.81
N VAL A 155 0.67 -15.29 10.94
CA VAL A 155 0.03 -16.25 10.04
C VAL A 155 0.19 -17.72 10.47
N VAL A 156 0.86 -17.98 11.60
CA VAL A 156 1.15 -19.35 12.09
C VAL A 156 -0.08 -20.21 12.36
N ALA A 157 -1.23 -19.60 12.56
CA ALA A 157 -2.50 -20.29 12.72
C ALA A 157 -3.55 -19.74 11.74
N PRO A 158 -4.42 -20.59 11.18
CA PRO A 158 -5.48 -20.16 10.29
C PRO A 158 -6.37 -19.09 10.95
N THR A 159 -6.65 -18.01 10.22
CA THR A 159 -7.47 -16.89 10.68
C THR A 159 -8.31 -16.38 9.51
N PRO A 160 -9.61 -16.10 9.70
CA PRO A 160 -10.47 -15.65 8.61
C PRO A 160 -9.99 -14.35 7.93
N LEU A 161 -9.48 -13.40 8.74
CA LEU A 161 -8.96 -12.13 8.26
C LEU A 161 -7.51 -11.93 8.71
N VAL A 162 -6.62 -11.65 7.78
CA VAL A 162 -5.23 -11.26 8.03
C VAL A 162 -5.07 -9.79 7.62
N VAL A 163 -4.57 -8.97 8.54
CA VAL A 163 -4.25 -7.55 8.28
C VAL A 163 -2.75 -7.38 8.38
N LEU A 164 -2.14 -6.88 7.31
CA LEU A 164 -0.70 -6.66 7.19
C LEU A 164 -0.43 -5.17 6.99
N ASP A 165 0.15 -4.52 7.99
CA ASP A 165 0.47 -3.09 7.94
C ASP A 165 1.96 -2.90 7.64
N GLU A 166 2.28 -2.45 6.43
CA GLU A 166 3.64 -2.25 5.88
C GLU A 166 4.53 -3.50 6.08
N PRO A 167 4.14 -4.68 5.57
CA PRO A 167 4.81 -5.93 5.90
C PRO A 167 6.23 -6.06 5.34
N THR A 168 6.60 -5.27 4.32
CA THR A 168 7.89 -5.36 3.61
C THR A 168 8.96 -4.39 4.10
N ASN A 169 8.65 -3.55 5.08
CA ASN A 169 9.63 -2.61 5.62
C ASN A 169 10.87 -3.35 6.15
N ASP A 170 12.05 -2.83 5.85
CA ASP A 170 13.36 -3.37 6.25
C ASP A 170 13.73 -4.74 5.64
N ILE A 171 12.94 -5.28 4.72
CA ILE A 171 13.16 -6.60 4.09
C ILE A 171 13.93 -6.43 2.77
N ASP A 172 14.96 -7.26 2.55
CA ASP A 172 15.69 -7.32 1.29
C ASP A 172 14.82 -7.88 0.13
N ALA A 173 15.22 -7.58 -1.12
CA ALA A 173 14.43 -7.92 -2.30
C ALA A 173 14.14 -9.42 -2.47
N SER A 174 15.07 -10.30 -2.04
CA SER A 174 14.91 -11.75 -2.19
C SER A 174 13.85 -12.31 -1.23
N ARG A 175 13.92 -11.91 0.04
CA ARG A 175 12.96 -12.32 1.07
C ARG A 175 11.60 -11.64 0.91
N ARG A 176 11.58 -10.42 0.36
CA ARG A 176 10.34 -9.72 0.02
C ARG A 176 9.50 -10.51 -0.98
N ARG A 177 10.13 -11.13 -2.01
CA ARG A 177 9.40 -12.00 -2.93
C ARG A 177 8.75 -13.18 -2.20
N ARG A 178 9.49 -13.87 -1.32
CA ARG A 178 8.95 -14.99 -0.53
C ARG A 178 7.79 -14.57 0.37
N LEU A 179 7.85 -13.38 0.96
CA LEU A 179 6.74 -12.83 1.73
C LEU A 179 5.51 -12.63 0.85
N TRP A 180 5.65 -12.09 -0.36
CA TRP A 180 4.52 -11.93 -1.27
C TRP A 180 3.94 -13.25 -1.73
N ASP A 181 4.77 -14.26 -1.99
CA ASP A 181 4.32 -15.62 -2.32
C ASP A 181 3.52 -16.20 -1.13
N ALA A 182 3.99 -16.00 0.11
CA ALA A 182 3.27 -16.43 1.30
C ALA A 182 1.93 -15.67 1.49
N VAL A 183 1.88 -14.37 1.22
CA VAL A 183 0.63 -13.58 1.27
C VAL A 183 -0.38 -14.13 0.27
N ARG A 184 0.04 -14.41 -0.98
CA ARG A 184 -0.86 -14.98 -1.98
C ARG A 184 -1.36 -16.36 -1.58
N ARG A 185 -0.47 -17.24 -1.10
CA ARG A 185 -0.84 -18.57 -0.59
C ARG A 185 -1.90 -18.50 0.51
N ILE A 186 -1.77 -17.58 1.47
CA ILE A 186 -2.74 -17.40 2.56
C ILE A 186 -4.12 -17.03 1.99
N GLY A 187 -4.15 -16.14 0.99
CA GLY A 187 -5.38 -15.83 0.26
C GLY A 187 -5.96 -17.08 -0.43
N ASP A 188 -5.14 -17.81 -1.20
CA ASP A 188 -5.56 -19.01 -1.92
C ASP A 188 -6.06 -20.13 -1.00
N GLU A 189 -5.57 -20.17 0.25
CA GLU A 189 -6.05 -21.08 1.31
C GLU A 189 -7.39 -20.64 1.92
N GLY A 190 -7.94 -19.48 1.52
CA GLY A 190 -9.28 -19.02 1.86
C GLY A 190 -9.35 -17.90 2.92
N ALA A 191 -8.23 -17.42 3.44
CA ALA A 191 -8.25 -16.22 4.29
C ALA A 191 -8.47 -14.96 3.44
N GLY A 192 -9.23 -13.98 3.97
CA GLY A 192 -9.17 -12.62 3.40
C GLY A 192 -7.97 -11.89 3.92
N VAL A 193 -7.29 -11.14 3.07
CA VAL A 193 -6.11 -10.36 3.43
C VAL A 193 -6.36 -8.87 3.18
N LEU A 194 -6.18 -8.03 4.18
CA LEU A 194 -6.10 -6.57 4.05
C LEU A 194 -4.63 -6.15 4.12
N LEU A 195 -4.06 -5.81 2.98
CA LEU A 195 -2.69 -5.33 2.85
C LEU A 195 -2.67 -3.80 2.90
N VAL A 196 -2.06 -3.23 3.92
CA VAL A 196 -1.91 -1.78 4.07
C VAL A 196 -0.50 -1.39 3.72
N THR A 197 -0.34 -0.53 2.70
CA THR A 197 0.97 -0.06 2.27
C THR A 197 0.89 1.28 1.54
N HIS A 198 2.03 1.95 1.44
CA HIS A 198 2.21 3.11 0.56
C HIS A 198 2.96 2.73 -0.74
N ASN A 199 3.42 1.47 -0.86
CA ASN A 199 4.16 0.98 -2.02
C ASN A 199 3.21 0.35 -3.04
N VAL A 200 2.78 1.16 -4.01
CA VAL A 200 1.84 0.78 -5.08
C VAL A 200 2.39 -0.35 -5.94
N VAL A 201 3.68 -0.27 -6.32
CA VAL A 201 4.33 -1.23 -7.24
C VAL A 201 4.41 -2.64 -6.63
N GLU A 202 4.62 -2.72 -5.32
CA GLU A 202 4.67 -4.01 -4.64
C GLU A 202 3.27 -4.59 -4.43
N ALA A 203 2.30 -3.74 -4.03
CA ALA A 203 0.93 -4.16 -3.81
C ALA A 203 0.31 -4.75 -5.09
N GLU A 204 0.53 -4.11 -6.25
CA GLU A 204 -0.02 -4.53 -7.55
C GLU A 204 0.23 -6.01 -7.89
N ARG A 205 1.32 -6.59 -7.38
CA ARG A 205 1.72 -7.97 -7.69
C ARG A 205 0.90 -9.05 -6.98
N VAL A 206 0.23 -8.69 -5.88
CA VAL A 206 -0.39 -9.69 -4.99
C VAL A 206 -1.86 -9.41 -4.70
N VAL A 207 -2.36 -8.21 -5.01
CA VAL A 207 -3.73 -7.80 -4.70
C VAL A 207 -4.71 -8.14 -5.82
N ASP A 208 -5.91 -8.51 -5.44
CA ASP A 208 -7.06 -8.68 -6.34
C ASP A 208 -7.81 -7.36 -6.52
N GLU A 209 -7.96 -6.58 -5.43
CA GLU A 209 -8.55 -5.25 -5.44
C GLU A 209 -7.69 -4.27 -4.65
N LEU A 210 -7.82 -2.99 -4.99
CA LEU A 210 -7.16 -1.86 -4.34
C LEU A 210 -8.20 -0.83 -3.91
N VAL A 211 -7.96 -0.23 -2.75
CA VAL A 211 -8.69 0.92 -2.25
C VAL A 211 -7.67 2.01 -1.95
N VAL A 212 -7.80 3.14 -2.60
CA VAL A 212 -6.93 4.31 -2.42
C VAL A 212 -7.58 5.26 -1.43
N LEU A 213 -6.89 5.49 -0.33
CA LEU A 213 -7.28 6.42 0.72
C LEU A 213 -6.46 7.69 0.65
N ASP A 214 -7.11 8.83 0.52
CA ASP A 214 -6.49 10.14 0.62
C ASP A 214 -7.27 11.02 1.60
N ARG A 215 -6.56 11.70 2.50
CA ARG A 215 -7.13 12.60 3.55
C ARG A 215 -8.37 12.02 4.26
N GLY A 216 -8.34 10.71 4.53
CA GLY A 216 -9.41 10.00 5.21
C GLY A 216 -10.59 9.58 4.33
N THR A 217 -10.55 9.84 3.03
CA THR A 217 -11.63 9.53 2.07
C THR A 217 -11.16 8.49 1.06
N VAL A 218 -12.03 7.58 0.62
CA VAL A 218 -11.75 6.68 -0.49
C VAL A 218 -11.90 7.44 -1.80
N VAL A 219 -10.79 7.64 -2.51
CA VAL A 219 -10.75 8.39 -3.79
C VAL A 219 -10.77 7.49 -5.02
N ALA A 220 -10.39 6.22 -4.87
CA ALA A 220 -10.49 5.23 -5.94
C ALA A 220 -10.59 3.81 -5.35
N ALA A 221 -11.31 2.92 -6.01
CA ALA A 221 -11.38 1.50 -5.65
C ALA A 221 -11.63 0.64 -6.89
N GLY A 222 -11.01 -0.56 -6.94
CA GLY A 222 -11.17 -1.53 -8.03
C GLY A 222 -9.97 -2.42 -8.21
N SER A 223 -10.01 -3.29 -9.22
CA SER A 223 -8.84 -4.10 -9.57
C SER A 223 -7.69 -3.23 -10.10
N PRO A 224 -6.42 -3.70 -9.99
CA PRO A 224 -5.28 -2.97 -10.57
C PRO A 224 -5.50 -2.59 -12.04
N ALA A 225 -6.08 -3.49 -12.84
CA ALA A 225 -6.41 -3.22 -14.22
C ALA A 225 -7.47 -2.14 -14.38
N SER A 226 -8.55 -2.17 -13.57
CA SER A 226 -9.61 -1.15 -13.65
C SER A 226 -9.15 0.22 -13.19
N LEU A 227 -8.22 0.29 -12.23
CA LEU A 227 -7.66 1.55 -11.74
C LEU A 227 -6.69 2.19 -12.74
N ARG A 228 -6.01 1.39 -13.55
CA ARG A 228 -5.27 1.92 -14.72
C ARG A 228 -6.22 2.51 -15.76
N GLY A 229 -7.45 2.00 -15.86
CA GLY A 229 -8.57 2.56 -16.65
C GLY A 229 -8.25 2.74 -18.14
N SER A 230 -8.67 3.87 -18.71
CA SER A 230 -8.32 4.26 -20.09
C SER A 230 -6.82 4.47 -20.29
N HIS A 231 -6.06 4.61 -19.20
CA HIS A 231 -4.60 4.68 -19.18
C HIS A 231 -3.90 3.32 -19.36
N ASP A 232 -4.65 2.20 -19.41
CA ASP A 232 -4.08 0.86 -19.64
C ASP A 232 -3.42 0.75 -21.03
N THR A 233 -3.81 1.64 -21.97
CA THR A 233 -3.17 1.81 -23.27
C THR A 233 -2.15 2.94 -23.30
N ASP A 234 -2.00 3.71 -22.22
CA ASP A 234 -1.05 4.81 -22.17
C ASP A 234 0.35 4.29 -21.85
N LEU A 235 1.33 5.00 -22.36
CA LEU A 235 2.74 4.70 -22.17
C LEU A 235 3.40 5.82 -21.35
N ARG A 236 4.31 5.43 -20.48
CA ARG A 236 5.16 6.32 -19.73
C ARG A 236 6.49 6.50 -20.45
N LEU A 237 6.73 7.70 -20.97
CA LEU A 237 8.01 8.13 -21.51
C LEU A 237 8.80 8.85 -20.41
N GLU A 238 9.88 8.24 -19.96
CA GLU A 238 10.81 8.83 -19.02
C GLU A 238 12.00 9.42 -19.77
N LEU A 239 12.30 10.70 -19.54
CA LEU A 239 13.40 11.41 -20.13
C LEU A 239 14.40 11.81 -19.05
N GLN A 240 15.69 11.59 -19.30
CA GLN A 240 16.79 12.05 -18.45
C GLN A 240 17.46 13.24 -19.15
N LEU A 241 17.22 14.46 -18.66
CA LEU A 241 17.80 15.67 -19.22
C LEU A 241 19.31 15.75 -18.96
N HIS A 242 20.08 16.15 -19.98
CA HIS A 242 21.51 16.43 -19.83
C HIS A 242 21.72 17.70 -18.98
N PRO A 243 22.71 17.74 -18.06
CA PRO A 243 22.95 18.90 -17.19
C PRO A 243 23.35 20.18 -17.95
N ASP A 244 24.06 20.03 -19.06
CA ASP A 244 24.57 21.12 -19.88
C ASP A 244 23.94 21.12 -21.29
N GLY A 245 22.64 20.73 -21.38
CA GLY A 245 21.95 20.60 -22.67
C GLY A 245 22.17 21.83 -23.56
N ALA A 246 22.58 21.58 -24.79
CA ALA A 246 23.06 22.59 -25.74
C ALA A 246 21.99 23.57 -26.23
N ASP A 247 20.74 23.43 -25.84
CA ASP A 247 19.62 24.28 -26.27
C ASP A 247 19.13 25.15 -25.11
N PRO A 248 19.15 26.50 -25.22
CA PRO A 248 18.58 27.41 -24.23
C PRO A 248 17.05 27.35 -24.12
N SER A 249 16.36 26.73 -25.09
CA SER A 249 14.93 26.41 -25.00
C SER A 249 14.73 25.13 -24.22
N ASP A 250 13.78 25.08 -23.28
CA ASP A 250 13.41 23.82 -22.60
C ASP A 250 12.99 22.83 -23.70
N PRO A 251 13.69 21.69 -23.89
CA PRO A 251 13.35 20.72 -24.94
C PRO A 251 11.92 20.18 -24.82
N LEU A 252 11.24 20.52 -23.75
CA LEU A 252 9.86 20.13 -23.44
C LEU A 252 8.82 21.21 -23.84
N ASP A 253 9.23 22.36 -24.37
CA ASP A 253 8.29 23.40 -24.84
C ASP A 253 7.58 23.01 -26.14
N ALA A 254 8.15 22.09 -26.91
CA ALA A 254 7.61 21.61 -28.17
C ALA A 254 7.54 20.07 -28.23
N VAL A 255 6.75 19.46 -27.33
CA VAL A 255 6.48 18.02 -27.41
C VAL A 255 5.57 17.74 -28.60
N PRO A 256 6.01 16.95 -29.62
CA PRO A 256 5.28 16.79 -30.88
C PRO A 256 4.13 15.79 -30.78
N VAL A 257 3.87 15.24 -29.61
CA VAL A 257 2.79 14.27 -29.35
C VAL A 257 1.87 14.78 -28.26
N PRO A 258 0.58 14.43 -28.27
CA PRO A 258 -0.31 14.74 -27.18
C PRO A 258 0.18 14.03 -25.90
N ILE A 259 0.25 14.80 -24.82
CA ILE A 259 0.59 14.31 -23.50
C ILE A 259 -0.62 14.44 -22.59
N THR A 260 -0.96 13.38 -21.85
CA THR A 260 -2.05 13.40 -20.86
C THR A 260 -1.55 13.86 -19.49
N ARG A 261 -0.25 13.69 -19.24
CA ARG A 261 0.37 14.10 -17.97
C ARG A 261 1.85 14.42 -18.15
N ARG A 262 2.35 15.42 -17.40
CA ARG A 262 3.75 15.80 -17.33
C ARG A 262 4.15 15.96 -15.85
N VAL A 263 5.22 15.28 -15.42
CA VAL A 263 5.82 15.43 -14.10
C VAL A 263 7.31 15.66 -14.26
N ARG A 264 7.86 16.69 -13.64
CA ARG A 264 9.31 16.97 -13.65
C ARG A 264 9.87 16.91 -12.25
N THR A 265 10.94 16.14 -12.07
CA THR A 265 11.68 16.02 -10.81
C THR A 265 13.16 16.20 -11.11
N GLY A 266 13.66 17.42 -10.92
CA GLY A 266 15.02 17.76 -11.28
C GLY A 266 15.27 17.55 -12.79
N ARG A 267 16.19 16.63 -13.14
CA ARG A 267 16.53 16.28 -14.52
C ARG A 267 15.69 15.13 -15.11
N ARG A 268 14.82 14.51 -14.32
CA ARG A 268 13.88 13.47 -14.80
C ARG A 268 12.57 14.11 -15.18
N VAL A 269 12.08 13.75 -16.35
CA VAL A 269 10.76 14.15 -16.82
C VAL A 269 9.98 12.90 -17.20
N LEU A 270 8.79 12.79 -16.67
CA LEU A 270 7.85 11.72 -16.95
C LEU A 270 6.71 12.31 -17.78
N LEU A 271 6.48 11.76 -18.95
CA LEU A 271 5.37 12.10 -19.84
C LEU A 271 4.47 10.86 -19.98
N THR A 272 3.17 11.05 -19.86
CA THR A 272 2.19 10.02 -20.20
C THR A 272 1.68 10.29 -21.61
N VAL A 273 1.84 9.34 -22.51
CA VAL A 273 1.47 9.45 -23.93
C VAL A 273 0.57 8.30 -24.34
N PRO A 274 -0.46 8.51 -25.17
CA PRO A 274 -1.28 7.44 -25.71
C PRO A 274 -0.44 6.41 -26.47
N ALA A 275 -0.76 5.12 -26.37
CA ALA A 275 0.00 4.06 -27.06
C ALA A 275 0.07 4.26 -28.58
N ALA A 276 -0.96 4.84 -29.19
CA ALA A 276 -0.95 5.19 -30.61
C ALA A 276 0.16 6.19 -30.98
N GLN A 277 0.71 6.90 -30.00
CA GLN A 277 1.78 7.89 -30.16
C GLN A 277 3.17 7.35 -29.78
N ALA A 278 3.30 6.04 -29.54
CA ALA A 278 4.55 5.42 -29.14
C ALA A 278 5.70 5.68 -30.13
N ALA A 279 5.46 5.43 -31.41
CA ALA A 279 6.49 5.59 -32.44
C ALA A 279 6.93 7.07 -32.63
N PRO A 280 6.04 8.07 -32.76
CA PRO A 280 6.40 9.47 -32.74
C PRO A 280 7.13 9.92 -31.47
N ALA A 281 6.70 9.45 -30.30
CA ALA A 281 7.32 9.79 -29.00
C ALA A 281 8.76 9.26 -28.88
N VAL A 282 9.00 8.02 -29.31
CA VAL A 282 10.34 7.42 -29.37
C VAL A 282 11.23 8.14 -30.37
N ALA A 283 10.71 8.46 -31.56
CA ALA A 283 11.47 9.18 -32.58
C ALA A 283 11.93 10.57 -32.07
N TRP A 284 11.03 11.30 -31.42
CA TRP A 284 11.32 12.58 -30.77
C TRP A 284 12.38 12.46 -29.66
N ALA A 285 12.22 11.50 -28.76
CA ALA A 285 13.18 11.27 -27.67
C ALA A 285 14.56 10.86 -28.20
N THR A 286 14.60 10.12 -29.33
CA THR A 286 15.85 9.74 -30.01
C THR A 286 16.55 10.98 -30.59
N ASP A 287 15.81 11.85 -31.27
CA ASP A 287 16.35 13.10 -31.83
C ASP A 287 16.90 14.02 -30.72
N LEU A 288 16.18 14.17 -29.61
CA LEU A 288 16.67 14.93 -28.45
C LEU A 288 17.98 14.35 -27.87
N ARG A 289 18.11 13.02 -27.81
CA ARG A 289 19.32 12.37 -27.36
C ARG A 289 20.48 12.58 -28.33
N GLU A 290 20.23 12.50 -29.64
CA GLU A 290 21.26 12.74 -30.68
C GLU A 290 21.75 14.20 -30.68
N ARG A 291 20.88 15.16 -30.33
CA ARG A 291 21.24 16.58 -30.12
C ARG A 291 21.97 16.85 -28.79
N GLY A 292 22.12 15.85 -27.91
CA GLY A 292 22.78 16.00 -26.61
C GLY A 292 21.90 16.67 -25.54
N SER A 293 20.59 16.79 -25.76
CA SER A 293 19.66 17.34 -24.76
C SER A 293 19.26 16.30 -23.71
N LEU A 294 19.37 15.01 -24.02
CA LEU A 294 19.06 13.89 -23.11
C LEU A 294 20.26 12.97 -22.92
N ASP A 295 20.46 12.54 -21.66
CA ASP A 295 21.38 11.42 -21.31
C ASP A 295 20.78 10.07 -21.73
N GLY A 296 19.45 9.93 -21.68
CA GLY A 296 18.73 8.73 -22.04
C GLY A 296 17.22 8.89 -21.93
N TYR A 297 16.52 7.88 -22.42
CA TYR A 297 15.07 7.78 -22.25
C TYR A 297 14.64 6.31 -22.14
N SER A 298 13.44 6.08 -21.59
CA SER A 298 12.76 4.78 -21.60
C SER A 298 11.27 4.95 -21.87
N LEU A 299 10.68 4.00 -22.61
CA LEU A 299 9.24 3.93 -22.84
C LEU A 299 8.72 2.62 -22.25
N THR A 300 7.79 2.72 -21.32
CA THR A 300 7.18 1.58 -20.62
C THR A 300 5.66 1.75 -20.56
N PRO A 301 4.88 0.69 -20.37
CA PRO A 301 3.47 0.84 -20.05
C PRO A 301 3.28 1.75 -18.83
N ALA A 302 2.20 2.55 -18.82
CA ALA A 302 1.83 3.32 -17.65
C ALA A 302 1.59 2.40 -16.46
N THR A 303 2.04 2.80 -15.28
CA THR A 303 1.97 1.99 -14.06
C THR A 303 0.76 2.38 -13.22
N LEU A 304 0.39 1.51 -12.29
CA LEU A 304 -0.61 1.85 -11.27
C LEU A 304 -0.15 3.02 -10.38
N GLU A 305 1.17 3.20 -10.19
CA GLU A 305 1.73 4.35 -9.50
C GLU A 305 1.40 5.66 -10.22
N ASP A 306 1.44 5.67 -11.55
CA ASP A 306 1.07 6.83 -12.36
C ASP A 306 -0.43 7.15 -12.19
N ALA A 307 -1.29 6.13 -12.16
CA ALA A 307 -2.73 6.28 -11.90
C ALA A 307 -2.99 6.77 -10.46
N TYR A 308 -2.31 6.20 -9.47
CA TYR A 308 -2.38 6.62 -8.07
C TYR A 308 -2.02 8.11 -7.91
N LEU A 309 -0.88 8.52 -8.47
CA LEU A 309 -0.45 9.92 -8.44
C LEU A 309 -1.43 10.86 -9.19
N ALA A 310 -2.08 10.39 -10.26
CA ALA A 310 -3.09 11.18 -10.96
C ALA A 310 -4.29 11.49 -10.08
N VAL A 311 -4.81 10.48 -9.37
CA VAL A 311 -5.97 10.63 -8.49
C VAL A 311 -5.66 11.51 -7.28
N THR A 312 -4.48 11.33 -6.65
CA THR A 312 -4.11 12.09 -5.43
C THR A 312 -3.63 13.52 -5.69
N THR A 313 -3.22 13.86 -6.94
CA THR A 313 -2.72 15.21 -7.28
C THR A 313 -3.83 16.12 -7.85
N SER A 314 -4.85 15.56 -8.49
CA SER A 314 -5.96 16.34 -9.09
C SER A 314 -6.76 17.10 -8.04
N GLU A 315 -6.99 16.54 -6.87
CA GLU A 315 -7.73 17.21 -5.78
C GLU A 315 -6.94 18.37 -5.15
N SER A 316 -5.61 18.35 -5.21
CA SER A 316 -4.78 19.45 -4.70
C SER A 316 -4.81 20.70 -5.59
N ALA A 317 -5.15 20.56 -6.87
CA ALA A 317 -5.27 21.69 -7.81
C ALA A 317 -6.64 22.39 -7.67
N ASP A 318 -7.72 21.63 -7.46
CA ASP A 318 -9.07 22.19 -7.31
C ASP A 318 -9.25 22.97 -6.00
N GLU A 319 -8.53 22.60 -4.92
CA GLU A 319 -8.54 23.35 -3.66
C GLU A 319 -7.74 24.68 -3.73
N ALA A 320 -6.68 24.74 -4.54
CA ALA A 320 -5.91 25.97 -4.73
C ALA A 320 -6.68 27.03 -5.52
N GLU A 321 -7.49 26.63 -6.49
CA GLU A 321 -8.35 27.56 -7.26
C GLU A 321 -9.56 28.06 -6.45
N SER A 322 -10.08 27.28 -5.50
CA SER A 322 -11.22 27.69 -4.67
C SER A 322 -10.86 28.67 -3.54
N SER A 323 -9.57 28.78 -3.17
CA SER A 323 -9.10 29.67 -2.10
C SER A 323 -8.76 31.10 -2.56
N ASP A 324 -8.73 31.37 -3.87
CA ASP A 324 -8.35 32.65 -4.47
C ASP A 324 -9.55 33.48 -4.99
N ALA A 325 -10.74 33.28 -4.40
CA ALA A 325 -11.88 34.16 -4.63
C ALA A 325 -11.71 35.45 -3.81
N PRO A 326 -11.67 36.64 -4.43
CA PRO A 326 -11.42 37.88 -3.72
C PRO A 326 -12.58 38.19 -2.76
N ALA A 327 -12.26 38.39 -1.49
CA ALA A 327 -13.18 38.95 -0.52
C ALA A 327 -13.62 40.35 -1.00
N THR A 328 -14.84 40.46 -1.45
CA THR A 328 -15.43 41.77 -1.79
C THR A 328 -15.51 42.61 -0.52
N GLU A 329 -14.76 43.69 -0.51
CA GLU A 329 -14.89 44.80 0.43
C GLU A 329 -16.34 45.34 0.40
N GLU A 330 -17.09 45.08 1.46
CA GLU A 330 -18.16 45.97 1.87
C GLU A 330 -17.74 46.73 3.16
N ALA A 331 -16.97 47.75 2.95
CA ALA A 331 -16.80 48.78 3.98
C ALA A 331 -17.58 50.03 3.57
N SER A 332 -18.31 50.56 4.53
CA SER A 332 -18.78 51.92 4.65
C SER A 332 -20.16 52.27 4.11
N ARG A 333 -21.10 52.39 5.03
CA ARG A 333 -21.88 53.62 5.32
C ARG A 333 -23.01 53.35 6.33
N ALA A 334 -22.83 53.95 7.46
CA ALA A 334 -23.71 54.72 8.38
C ALA A 334 -23.48 54.31 9.83
#